data_8603a5b3cca36b96fc50ef0ca94974cb
#
_entry.id   8603a5b3cca36b96fc50ef0ca94974cb
#
_cell.length_a   1.000
_cell.length_b   1.000
_cell.length_c   1.000
_cell.angle_alpha   90.00
_cell.angle_beta   90.00
_cell.angle_gamma   90.00
#
_symmetry.space_group_name_H-M   'P 1'
#
loop_
_entity.id
_entity.type
_entity.pdbx_description
1 polymer ?
#
loop_
_entity_poly.entity_id
_entity_poly.type
_entity_poly.pdbx_seq_one_letter_code
_entity_poly.pdbx_strand_id
1 'polypeptide(L)'
;VSWAIYDPGHGGVDSGAVGPGGTRESDVNLSIAWQAHAATVMAHGESWLTRWADGCLSLANRAAQANYLDNAGAFVSIHCNSNGPDAHGFEVYHFPHSPAGITLATAIRDAVAHEVPALAMRGDRNGLKADGRLAVLRKTKMPAVLVECAFLSNPNEEAWLAKVETQVRLGRTIAGATMAFLAGRS
;
A
#
# COMPACT_ATOMS: atom_id res chain seq x y z
N VAL A 1 -9.16 -8.92 -18.34
CA VAL A 1 -9.00 -7.77 -17.43
C VAL A 1 -8.06 -8.19 -16.32
N SER A 2 -7.02 -7.40 -16.04
CA SER A 2 -6.06 -7.69 -14.97
C SER A 2 -6.57 -7.15 -13.64
N TRP A 3 -6.40 -7.93 -12.57
CA TRP A 3 -6.86 -7.59 -11.22
C TRP A 3 -5.82 -6.80 -10.44
N ALA A 4 -6.27 -5.79 -9.69
CA ALA A 4 -5.49 -5.14 -8.65
C ALA A 4 -5.68 -5.87 -7.32
N ILE A 5 -4.61 -6.35 -6.70
CA ILE A 5 -4.65 -6.99 -5.38
C ILE A 5 -4.18 -5.99 -4.35
N TYR A 6 -5.06 -5.60 -3.43
CA TYR A 6 -4.70 -4.75 -2.28
C TYR A 6 -4.54 -5.63 -1.04
N ASP A 7 -3.39 -5.51 -0.40
CA ASP A 7 -3.02 -6.28 0.78
C ASP A 7 -2.91 -5.36 1.99
N PRO A 8 -3.97 -5.23 2.82
CA PRO A 8 -3.85 -4.47 4.06
C PRO A 8 -2.95 -5.19 5.03
N GLY A 9 -1.79 -4.58 5.36
CA GLY A 9 -0.82 -5.14 6.29
C GLY A 9 -1.37 -5.41 7.68
N HIS A 10 -0.75 -6.35 8.42
CA HIS A 10 -1.14 -6.73 9.78
C HIS A 10 -2.59 -7.25 9.89
N GLY A 11 -3.18 -7.23 11.09
CA GLY A 11 -4.58 -7.61 11.36
C GLY A 11 -4.72 -8.66 12.45
N GLY A 12 -5.89 -8.71 13.09
CA GLY A 12 -6.19 -9.60 14.20
C GLY A 12 -5.30 -9.34 15.41
N VAL A 13 -4.55 -10.35 15.84
CA VAL A 13 -3.62 -10.24 16.98
C VAL A 13 -2.37 -9.40 16.66
N ASP A 14 -2.08 -9.16 15.41
CA ASP A 14 -0.98 -8.32 14.94
C ASP A 14 -1.51 -6.93 14.60
N SER A 15 -1.40 -5.99 15.53
CA SER A 15 -1.83 -4.60 15.33
C SER A 15 -0.93 -3.83 14.36
N GLY A 16 0.28 -4.33 14.05
CA GLY A 16 1.34 -3.50 13.50
C GLY A 16 1.80 -2.44 14.50
N ALA A 17 2.31 -1.34 14.01
CA ALA A 17 2.63 -0.17 14.82
C ALA A 17 1.38 0.39 15.51
N VAL A 18 1.60 0.97 16.69
CA VAL A 18 0.56 1.74 17.41
C VAL A 18 1.14 3.13 17.65
N GLY A 19 0.44 4.13 17.14
CA GLY A 19 0.85 5.52 17.29
C GLY A 19 0.69 6.03 18.73
N PRO A 20 1.29 7.16 19.09
CA PRO A 20 1.21 7.72 20.44
C PRO A 20 -0.23 8.08 20.87
N GLY A 21 -1.13 8.34 19.94
CA GLY A 21 -2.57 8.57 20.18
C GLY A 21 -3.41 7.30 20.21
N GLY A 22 -2.79 6.11 20.02
CA GLY A 22 -3.47 4.82 20.07
C GLY A 22 -3.97 4.31 18.72
N THR A 23 -3.68 4.99 17.62
CA THR A 23 -4.07 4.54 16.27
C THR A 23 -3.31 3.28 15.90
N ARG A 24 -4.02 2.21 15.52
CA ARG A 24 -3.42 0.94 15.11
C ARG A 24 -3.17 0.93 13.61
N GLU A 25 -1.99 0.48 13.21
CA GLU A 25 -1.60 0.35 11.80
C GLU A 25 -2.56 -0.55 11.02
N SER A 26 -2.93 -1.70 11.61
CA SER A 26 -3.84 -2.67 10.99
C SER A 26 -5.19 -2.07 10.59
N ASP A 27 -5.72 -1.13 11.39
CA ASP A 27 -7.01 -0.50 11.15
C ASP A 27 -6.91 0.52 10.01
N VAL A 28 -5.86 1.35 10.02
CA VAL A 28 -5.59 2.33 8.96
C VAL A 28 -5.34 1.63 7.62
N ASN A 29 -4.50 0.59 7.62
CA ASN A 29 -4.18 -0.19 6.42
C ASN A 29 -5.44 -0.81 5.80
N LEU A 30 -6.31 -1.40 6.63
CA LEU A 30 -7.58 -1.99 6.17
C LEU A 30 -8.48 -0.93 5.56
N SER A 31 -8.62 0.21 6.21
CA SER A 31 -9.45 1.30 5.72
C SER A 31 -8.94 1.84 4.37
N ILE A 32 -7.64 2.12 4.24
CA ILE A 32 -7.06 2.59 2.97
C ILE A 32 -7.24 1.55 1.86
N ALA A 33 -7.01 0.26 2.16
CA ALA A 33 -7.19 -0.81 1.18
C ALA A 33 -8.64 -0.96 0.73
N TRP A 34 -9.61 -0.82 1.63
CA TRP A 34 -11.04 -0.79 1.29
C TRP A 34 -11.38 0.39 0.36
N GLN A 35 -10.82 1.57 0.62
CA GLN A 35 -11.02 2.73 -0.25
C GLN A 35 -10.41 2.52 -1.64
N ALA A 36 -9.23 1.88 -1.70
CA ALA A 36 -8.61 1.52 -2.97
C ALA A 36 -9.45 0.51 -3.75
N HIS A 37 -9.94 -0.53 -3.09
CA HIS A 37 -10.86 -1.52 -3.68
C HIS A 37 -12.13 -0.84 -4.22
N ALA A 38 -12.81 -0.05 -3.39
CA ALA A 38 -14.03 0.64 -3.77
C ALA A 38 -13.80 1.57 -4.98
N ALA A 39 -12.72 2.35 -4.99
CA ALA A 39 -12.37 3.22 -6.10
C ALA A 39 -12.11 2.44 -7.40
N THR A 40 -11.43 1.29 -7.31
CA THR A 40 -11.20 0.40 -8.47
C THR A 40 -12.52 -0.12 -9.04
N VAL A 41 -13.40 -0.64 -8.18
CA VAL A 41 -14.72 -1.18 -8.61
C VAL A 41 -15.61 -0.08 -9.18
N MET A 42 -15.65 1.09 -8.57
CA MET A 42 -16.42 2.24 -9.08
C MET A 42 -15.96 2.70 -10.48
N ALA A 43 -14.69 2.50 -10.80
CA ALA A 43 -14.11 2.77 -12.12
C ALA A 43 -14.17 1.56 -13.06
N HIS A 44 -15.03 0.57 -12.77
CA HIS A 44 -15.23 -0.65 -13.56
C HIS A 44 -13.97 -1.54 -13.67
N GLY A 45 -13.03 -1.41 -12.75
CA GLY A 45 -11.88 -2.31 -12.62
C GLY A 45 -12.19 -3.50 -11.73
N GLU A 46 -11.32 -4.50 -11.79
CA GLU A 46 -11.39 -5.69 -10.95
C GLU A 46 -10.34 -5.62 -9.83
N SER A 47 -10.75 -5.93 -8.60
CA SER A 47 -9.80 -5.95 -7.48
C SER A 47 -10.19 -6.95 -6.39
N TRP A 48 -9.18 -7.35 -5.60
CA TRP A 48 -9.31 -8.26 -4.48
C TRP A 48 -8.56 -7.70 -3.26
N LEU A 49 -9.12 -7.95 -2.06
CA LEU A 49 -8.45 -7.69 -0.78
C LEU A 49 -7.94 -9.02 -0.20
N THR A 50 -6.69 -9.06 0.26
CA THR A 50 -6.17 -10.27 0.93
C THR A 50 -6.86 -10.53 2.26
N ARG A 51 -7.34 -9.50 2.97
CA ARG A 51 -8.27 -9.59 4.09
C ARG A 51 -9.37 -8.54 3.98
N TRP A 52 -10.58 -8.91 4.34
CA TRP A 52 -11.79 -8.08 4.23
C TRP A 52 -12.24 -7.49 5.58
N ALA A 53 -11.67 -7.97 6.66
CA ALA A 53 -11.94 -7.59 8.03
C ALA A 53 -10.67 -7.61 8.88
N ASP A 54 -10.79 -7.33 10.16
CA ASP A 54 -9.69 -7.46 11.11
C ASP A 54 -9.39 -8.94 11.37
N GLY A 55 -8.49 -9.49 10.57
CA GLY A 55 -8.07 -10.89 10.62
C GLY A 55 -6.57 -11.03 10.38
N CYS A 56 -5.96 -12.00 11.06
CA CYS A 56 -4.53 -12.28 10.93
C CYS A 56 -4.25 -13.14 9.71
N LEU A 57 -3.35 -12.70 8.83
CA LEU A 57 -2.83 -13.46 7.70
C LEU A 57 -1.32 -13.51 7.74
N SER A 58 -0.77 -14.71 7.60
CA SER A 58 0.68 -14.87 7.44
C SER A 58 1.15 -14.25 6.11
N LEU A 59 2.41 -13.80 6.06
CA LEU A 59 3.02 -13.26 4.83
C LEU A 59 2.95 -14.26 3.66
N ALA A 60 3.04 -15.56 3.98
CA ALA A 60 2.91 -16.62 2.98
C ALA A 60 1.49 -16.70 2.40
N ASN A 61 0.45 -16.61 3.26
CA ASN A 61 -0.93 -16.66 2.82
C ASN A 61 -1.33 -15.42 1.98
N ARG A 62 -0.82 -14.23 2.30
CA ARG A 62 -1.02 -13.01 1.50
C ARG A 62 -0.53 -13.20 0.06
N ALA A 63 0.71 -13.67 -0.08
CA ALA A 63 1.28 -13.95 -1.40
C ALA A 63 0.59 -15.12 -2.11
N ALA A 64 0.19 -16.17 -1.36
CA ALA A 64 -0.49 -17.32 -1.94
C ALA A 64 -1.87 -16.95 -2.50
N GLN A 65 -2.66 -16.12 -1.80
CA GLN A 65 -3.94 -15.62 -2.31
C GLN A 65 -3.75 -14.84 -3.62
N ALA A 66 -2.78 -13.91 -3.66
CA ALA A 66 -2.51 -13.16 -4.88
C ALA A 66 -2.07 -14.06 -6.03
N ASN A 67 -1.22 -15.05 -5.77
CA ASN A 67 -0.70 -15.98 -6.77
C ASN A 67 -1.75 -16.98 -7.26
N TYR A 68 -2.83 -17.20 -6.52
CA TYR A 68 -3.93 -18.08 -6.90
C TYR A 68 -4.85 -17.45 -7.94
N LEU A 69 -4.90 -16.13 -8.01
CA LEU A 69 -5.74 -15.40 -8.97
C LEU A 69 -5.02 -15.32 -10.32
N ASP A 70 -5.50 -16.05 -11.32
CA ASP A 70 -4.88 -16.16 -12.64
C ASP A 70 -4.68 -14.80 -13.34
N ASN A 71 -5.56 -13.84 -13.08
CA ASN A 71 -5.53 -12.51 -13.68
C ASN A 71 -4.92 -11.42 -12.77
N ALA A 72 -4.20 -11.79 -11.72
CA ALA A 72 -3.55 -10.82 -10.84
C ALA A 72 -2.47 -10.04 -11.61
N GLY A 73 -2.72 -8.76 -11.87
CA GLY A 73 -1.84 -7.88 -12.66
C GLY A 73 -0.94 -6.98 -11.82
N ALA A 74 -1.35 -6.66 -10.59
CA ALA A 74 -0.57 -5.87 -9.63
C ALA A 74 -0.91 -6.27 -8.20
N PHE A 75 0.10 -6.25 -7.33
CA PHE A 75 -0.04 -6.46 -5.88
C PHE A 75 0.47 -5.22 -5.14
N VAL A 76 -0.39 -4.64 -4.30
CA VAL A 76 -0.09 -3.43 -3.53
C VAL A 76 -0.33 -3.72 -2.05
N SER A 77 0.75 -3.96 -1.30
CA SER A 77 0.69 -4.09 0.18
C SER A 77 0.67 -2.69 0.79
N ILE A 78 -0.29 -2.43 1.68
CA ILE A 78 -0.54 -1.12 2.28
C ILE A 78 -0.19 -1.18 3.75
N HIS A 79 0.71 -0.30 4.17
CA HIS A 79 1.29 -0.17 5.48
C HIS A 79 1.39 1.29 5.94
N CYS A 80 1.64 1.49 7.22
CA CYS A 80 2.05 2.75 7.82
C CYS A 80 3.33 2.53 8.61
N ASN A 81 4.35 3.33 8.31
CA ASN A 81 5.69 3.19 8.84
C ASN A 81 5.76 3.53 10.33
N SER A 82 6.83 3.09 10.99
CA SER A 82 7.13 3.44 12.38
C SER A 82 8.63 3.52 12.60
N ASN A 83 9.06 4.59 13.29
CA ASN A 83 10.44 4.80 13.73
C ASN A 83 10.39 5.82 14.90
N GLY A 84 11.40 6.65 15.10
CA GLY A 84 11.35 7.72 16.09
C GLY A 84 10.24 8.76 15.79
N PRO A 85 9.87 9.61 16.78
CA PRO A 85 8.72 10.54 16.67
C PRO A 85 8.90 11.63 15.61
N ASP A 86 10.12 11.91 15.20
CA ASP A 86 10.43 12.89 14.15
C ASP A 86 10.46 12.28 12.74
N ALA A 87 10.39 10.96 12.64
CA ALA A 87 10.34 10.28 11.34
C ALA A 87 9.03 10.61 10.63
N HIS A 88 9.09 10.92 9.34
CA HIS A 88 7.93 11.34 8.57
C HIS A 88 8.08 11.02 7.08
N GLY A 89 6.97 11.02 6.37
CA GLY A 89 6.92 10.97 4.92
C GLY A 89 6.51 9.61 4.33
N PHE A 90 6.32 9.62 3.02
CA PHE A 90 5.83 8.51 2.21
C PHE A 90 6.96 7.72 1.57
N GLU A 91 6.82 6.39 1.51
CA GLU A 91 7.77 5.48 0.88
C GLU A 91 7.04 4.39 0.09
N VAL A 92 7.64 3.95 -1.02
CA VAL A 92 7.19 2.76 -1.76
C VAL A 92 8.36 1.83 -1.99
N TYR A 93 8.19 0.60 -1.55
CA TYR A 93 9.17 -0.46 -1.74
C TYR A 93 8.80 -1.32 -2.95
N HIS A 94 9.83 -1.69 -3.72
CA HIS A 94 9.72 -2.66 -4.81
C HIS A 94 10.78 -3.75 -4.66
N PHE A 95 10.55 -4.90 -5.31
CA PHE A 95 11.58 -5.93 -5.36
C PHE A 95 12.76 -5.47 -6.25
N PRO A 96 14.03 -5.69 -5.82
CA PRO A 96 15.20 -5.36 -6.63
C PRO A 96 15.12 -6.00 -8.00
N HIS A 97 15.55 -5.27 -9.04
CA HIS A 97 15.59 -5.76 -10.42
C HIS A 97 14.23 -6.18 -11.02
N SER A 98 13.10 -5.68 -10.46
CA SER A 98 11.77 -5.86 -11.03
C SER A 98 11.37 -4.61 -11.84
N PRO A 99 11.56 -4.56 -13.16
CA PRO A 99 11.24 -3.38 -13.95
C PRO A 99 9.76 -2.96 -13.81
N ALA A 100 8.85 -3.93 -13.85
CA ALA A 100 7.43 -3.67 -13.68
C ALA A 100 7.06 -3.24 -12.25
N GLY A 101 7.74 -3.78 -11.23
CA GLY A 101 7.59 -3.33 -9.84
C GLY A 101 8.08 -1.89 -9.65
N ILE A 102 9.19 -1.52 -10.28
CA ILE A 102 9.72 -0.14 -10.28
C ILE A 102 8.72 0.81 -10.95
N THR A 103 8.17 0.42 -12.10
CA THR A 103 7.17 1.22 -12.82
C THR A 103 5.92 1.45 -11.98
N LEU A 104 5.39 0.40 -11.33
CA LEU A 104 4.24 0.49 -10.44
C LEU A 104 4.54 1.38 -9.21
N ALA A 105 5.71 1.18 -8.57
CA ALA A 105 6.14 2.00 -7.44
C ALA A 105 6.27 3.48 -7.81
N THR A 106 6.85 3.77 -8.97
CA THR A 106 6.99 5.13 -9.50
C THR A 106 5.62 5.77 -9.74
N ALA A 107 4.71 5.04 -10.40
CA ALA A 107 3.36 5.54 -10.68
C ALA A 107 2.60 5.89 -9.39
N ILE A 108 2.65 5.04 -8.37
CA ILE A 108 2.01 5.30 -7.08
C ILE A 108 2.66 6.48 -6.37
N ARG A 109 4.01 6.52 -6.30
CA ARG A 109 4.74 7.63 -5.68
C ARG A 109 4.41 8.97 -6.34
N ASP A 110 4.41 9.04 -7.67
CA ASP A 110 4.14 10.27 -8.41
C ASP A 110 2.70 10.75 -8.22
N ALA A 111 1.75 9.81 -8.23
CA ALA A 111 0.35 10.12 -7.95
C ALA A 111 0.16 10.67 -6.53
N VAL A 112 0.78 10.05 -5.52
CA VAL A 112 0.69 10.55 -4.14
C VAL A 112 1.39 11.91 -3.98
N ALA A 113 2.54 12.13 -4.60
CA ALA A 113 3.22 13.42 -4.59
C ALA A 113 2.37 14.53 -5.21
N HIS A 114 1.60 14.23 -6.25
CA HIS A 114 0.70 15.16 -6.91
C HIS A 114 -0.56 15.45 -6.08
N GLU A 115 -1.24 14.39 -5.61
CA GLU A 115 -2.53 14.50 -4.92
C GLU A 115 -2.39 14.92 -3.45
N VAL A 116 -1.24 14.68 -2.82
CA VAL A 116 -0.97 14.97 -1.41
C VAL A 116 0.36 15.76 -1.29
N PRO A 117 0.46 16.96 -1.86
CA PRO A 117 1.73 17.70 -1.97
C PRO A 117 2.33 18.08 -0.61
N ALA A 118 1.55 18.09 0.46
CA ALA A 118 2.04 18.33 1.82
C ALA A 118 2.74 17.12 2.45
N LEU A 119 2.60 15.92 1.87
CA LEU A 119 3.25 14.70 2.34
C LEU A 119 4.64 14.59 1.72
N ALA A 120 5.68 14.65 2.56
CA ALA A 120 7.06 14.54 2.09
C ALA A 120 7.34 13.16 1.48
N MET A 121 8.07 13.12 0.37
CA MET A 121 8.65 11.88 -0.16
C MET A 121 9.98 11.62 0.54
N ARG A 122 10.11 10.46 1.19
CA ARG A 122 11.23 10.18 2.07
C ARG A 122 12.47 9.68 1.33
N GLY A 123 13.65 10.09 1.84
CA GLY A 123 14.95 9.58 1.41
C GLY A 123 15.49 10.19 0.12
N ASP A 124 16.72 9.80 -0.21
CA ASP A 124 17.50 10.30 -1.35
C ASP A 124 16.94 9.95 -2.72
N ARG A 125 16.14 8.88 -2.79
CA ARG A 125 15.44 8.44 -4.01
C ARG A 125 13.99 8.91 -4.06
N ASN A 126 13.68 9.98 -3.36
CA ASN A 126 12.37 10.61 -3.38
C ASN A 126 11.20 9.62 -3.20
N GLY A 127 11.24 8.86 -2.10
CA GLY A 127 10.21 7.90 -1.72
C GLY A 127 10.32 6.49 -2.31
N LEU A 128 11.23 6.23 -3.27
CA LEU A 128 11.38 4.90 -3.87
C LEU A 128 12.48 4.10 -3.17
N LYS A 129 12.18 2.85 -2.80
CA LYS A 129 13.13 1.94 -2.15
C LYS A 129 13.09 0.54 -2.74
N ALA A 130 14.27 -0.07 -2.86
CA ALA A 130 14.41 -1.48 -3.25
C ALA A 130 14.70 -2.33 -2.00
N ASP A 131 13.85 -3.35 -1.72
CA ASP A 131 14.13 -4.33 -0.65
C ASP A 131 13.72 -5.74 -1.07
N GLY A 132 14.71 -6.63 -1.22
CA GLY A 132 14.51 -8.05 -1.54
C GLY A 132 14.15 -8.92 -0.34
N ARG A 133 14.16 -8.39 0.89
CA ARG A 133 13.82 -9.14 2.12
C ARG A 133 12.32 -9.18 2.38
N LEU A 134 11.57 -8.21 1.84
CA LEU A 134 10.12 -8.14 2.01
C LEU A 134 9.45 -9.37 1.38
N ALA A 135 8.90 -10.23 2.23
CA ALA A 135 8.42 -11.55 1.83
C ALA A 135 7.27 -11.47 0.80
N VAL A 136 6.36 -10.51 0.96
CA VAL A 136 5.24 -10.31 0.04
C VAL A 136 5.71 -9.88 -1.35
N LEU A 137 6.78 -9.08 -1.45
CA LEU A 137 7.36 -8.69 -2.74
C LEU A 137 8.12 -9.82 -3.41
N ARG A 138 8.80 -10.66 -2.61
CA ARG A 138 9.60 -11.78 -3.13
C ARG A 138 8.75 -12.97 -3.57
N LYS A 139 7.60 -13.21 -2.92
CA LYS A 139 6.78 -14.41 -3.10
C LYS A 139 5.62 -14.23 -4.08
N THR A 140 5.30 -13.02 -4.45
CA THR A 140 4.26 -12.72 -5.45
C THR A 140 4.82 -12.85 -6.87
N LYS A 141 4.00 -13.32 -7.82
CA LYS A 141 4.38 -13.57 -9.22
C LYS A 141 4.17 -12.35 -10.12
N MET A 142 3.21 -11.50 -9.76
CA MET A 142 2.90 -10.26 -10.48
C MET A 142 3.77 -9.10 -9.99
N PRO A 143 3.82 -7.95 -10.69
CA PRO A 143 4.41 -6.72 -10.17
C PRO A 143 3.88 -6.38 -8.79
N ALA A 144 4.78 -6.22 -7.83
CA ALA A 144 4.44 -6.05 -6.43
C ALA A 144 5.17 -4.87 -5.80
N VAL A 145 4.44 -4.12 -4.98
CA VAL A 145 4.96 -3.00 -4.18
C VAL A 145 4.42 -3.07 -2.75
N LEU A 146 5.16 -2.46 -1.82
CA LEU A 146 4.70 -2.18 -0.47
C LEU A 146 4.75 -0.67 -0.26
N VAL A 147 3.61 -0.10 0.11
CA VAL A 147 3.43 1.34 0.32
C VAL A 147 3.43 1.61 1.81
N GLU A 148 4.30 2.51 2.25
CA GLU A 148 4.32 3.09 3.59
C GLU A 148 3.69 4.48 3.50
N CYS A 149 2.43 4.58 3.91
CA CYS A 149 1.59 5.76 3.66
C CYS A 149 2.05 7.01 4.42
N ALA A 150 2.59 6.86 5.62
CA ALA A 150 3.19 7.87 6.50
C ALA A 150 3.67 7.18 7.78
N PHE A 151 4.14 7.92 8.77
CA PHE A 151 4.68 7.37 10.03
C PHE A 151 3.67 7.47 11.17
N LEU A 152 3.16 6.34 11.65
CA LEU A 152 2.30 6.30 12.85
C LEU A 152 3.03 6.72 14.13
N SER A 153 4.36 6.55 14.18
CA SER A 153 5.17 7.02 15.30
C SER A 153 5.30 8.54 15.41
N ASN A 154 4.96 9.28 14.33
CA ASN A 154 4.93 10.73 14.32
C ASN A 154 3.55 11.25 14.71
N PRO A 155 3.40 12.03 15.80
CA PRO A 155 2.08 12.46 16.27
C PRO A 155 1.25 13.24 15.24
N ASN A 156 1.93 14.04 14.39
CA ASN A 156 1.24 14.82 13.36
C ASN A 156 0.75 13.94 12.21
N GLU A 157 1.59 12.98 11.77
CA GLU A 157 1.20 12.05 10.72
C GLU A 157 0.19 11.02 11.21
N GLU A 158 0.28 10.57 12.48
CA GLU A 158 -0.76 9.77 13.11
C GLU A 158 -2.12 10.47 13.09
N ALA A 159 -2.17 11.72 13.59
CA ALA A 159 -3.40 12.50 13.61
C ALA A 159 -3.96 12.77 12.20
N TRP A 160 -3.10 12.82 11.19
CA TRP A 160 -3.49 12.94 9.79
C TRP A 160 -4.01 11.61 9.22
N LEU A 161 -3.30 10.48 9.48
CA LEU A 161 -3.70 9.13 9.06
C LEU A 161 -5.02 8.66 9.69
N ALA A 162 -5.32 9.10 10.92
CA ALA A 162 -6.55 8.77 11.63
C ALA A 162 -7.81 9.39 10.99
N LYS A 163 -7.66 10.38 10.11
CA LYS A 163 -8.79 11.03 9.44
C LYS A 163 -9.33 10.18 8.29
N VAL A 164 -10.64 10.01 8.24
CA VAL A 164 -11.30 9.25 7.16
C VAL A 164 -11.02 9.87 5.80
N GLU A 165 -11.00 11.20 5.69
CA GLU A 165 -10.71 11.93 4.45
C GLU A 165 -9.31 11.62 3.91
N THR A 166 -8.33 11.45 4.80
CA THR A 166 -6.97 11.06 4.46
C THR A 166 -6.93 9.65 3.87
N GLN A 167 -7.59 8.71 4.55
CA GLN A 167 -7.65 7.31 4.13
C GLN A 167 -8.36 7.15 2.78
N VAL A 168 -9.46 7.89 2.58
CA VAL A 168 -10.17 7.97 1.29
C VAL A 168 -9.27 8.52 0.20
N ARG A 169 -8.57 9.63 0.46
CA ARG A 169 -7.66 10.25 -0.51
C ARG A 169 -6.55 9.30 -0.89
N LEU A 170 -5.83 8.73 0.08
CA LEU A 170 -4.74 7.78 -0.17
C LEU A 170 -5.22 6.54 -0.95
N GLY A 171 -6.33 5.94 -0.53
CA GLY A 171 -6.89 4.77 -1.21
C GLY A 171 -7.25 5.05 -2.66
N ARG A 172 -7.93 6.16 -2.94
CA ARG A 172 -8.29 6.57 -4.32
C ARG A 172 -7.07 6.86 -5.17
N THR A 173 -6.06 7.54 -4.61
CA THR A 173 -4.82 7.86 -5.33
C THR A 173 -4.04 6.59 -5.68
N ILE A 174 -3.89 5.66 -4.72
CA ILE A 174 -3.23 4.37 -4.95
C ILE A 174 -3.99 3.56 -6.01
N ALA A 175 -5.32 3.52 -5.93
CA ALA A 175 -6.15 2.81 -6.92
C ALA A 175 -5.99 3.40 -8.31
N GLY A 176 -6.09 4.71 -8.46
CA GLY A 176 -5.95 5.40 -9.76
C GLY A 176 -4.60 5.11 -10.42
N ALA A 177 -3.51 5.20 -9.67
CA ALA A 177 -2.18 4.88 -10.16
C ALA A 177 -2.03 3.40 -10.54
N THR A 178 -2.58 2.49 -9.73
CA THR A 178 -2.55 1.05 -10.01
C THR A 178 -3.33 0.71 -11.27
N MET A 179 -4.52 1.28 -11.46
CA MET A 179 -5.33 1.06 -12.65
C MET A 179 -4.67 1.62 -13.92
N ALA A 180 -4.08 2.81 -13.85
CA ALA A 180 -3.32 3.39 -14.97
C ALA A 180 -2.14 2.48 -15.36
N PHE A 181 -1.42 1.94 -14.37
CA PHE A 181 -0.36 0.96 -14.60
C PHE A 181 -0.90 -0.32 -15.30
N LEU A 182 -2.03 -0.86 -14.85
CA LEU A 182 -2.63 -2.06 -15.47
C LEU A 182 -3.09 -1.79 -16.90
N ALA A 183 -3.69 -0.65 -17.17
CA ALA A 183 -4.12 -0.26 -18.52
C ALA A 183 -2.96 -0.13 -19.51
N GLY A 184 -1.81 0.35 -19.07
CA GLY A 184 -0.60 0.45 -19.91
C GLY A 184 0.10 -0.89 -20.22
N ARG A 185 -0.40 -2.02 -19.68
CA ARG A 185 0.12 -3.37 -19.89
C ARG A 185 -0.79 -4.28 -20.72
N SER A 186 -1.96 -3.78 -21.10
CA SER A 186 -3.00 -4.50 -21.87
C SER A 186 -2.69 -4.56 -23.34
#